data_a655ce53f2a4386b63aae802fab259a0
#
_entry.id   a655ce53f2a4386b63aae802fab259a0
#
_cell.length_a   1.000
_cell.length_b   1.000
_cell.length_c   1.000
_cell.angle_alpha   90.00
_cell.angle_beta   90.00
_cell.angle_gamma   90.00
#
_symmetry.space_group_name_H-M   'P 1'
#
loop_
_entity.id
_entity.type
_entity.pdbx_description
1 polymer ?
#
loop_
_entity_poly.entity_id
_entity_poly.type
_entity_poly.pdbx_seq_one_letter_code
_entity_poly.pdbx_strand_id
1 'polypeptide(L)' 'MNNISQIRRQLGITQRELAHHIGWGQPRIANYETGLREPSLGVAQKIVQALNALGAQVSIEDVFPFQN' A
#
# COMPACT_ATOMS: atom_id res chain seq x y z
N MET A 1 7.40 -1.12 -9.82
CA MET A 1 7.62 -0.47 -8.52
C MET A 1 6.39 0.34 -8.16
N ASN A 2 6.12 0.54 -6.87
CA ASN A 2 4.90 1.20 -6.43
C ASN A 2 5.21 2.32 -5.44
N ASN A 3 4.17 3.08 -5.07
CA ASN A 3 4.30 4.25 -4.22
C ASN A 3 3.71 4.02 -2.82
N ILE A 4 3.56 2.77 -2.39
CA ILE A 4 2.98 2.47 -1.07
C ILE A 4 3.78 3.15 0.04
N SER A 5 5.11 2.95 0.06
CA SER A 5 5.93 3.48 1.15
C SER A 5 5.94 5.00 1.16
N GLN A 6 5.95 5.62 -0.01
CA GLN A 6 5.94 7.07 -0.13
C GLN A 6 4.67 7.67 0.44
N ILE A 7 3.52 7.12 0.04
CA ILE A 7 2.21 7.59 0.52
C ILE A 7 2.07 7.32 2.02
N ARG A 8 2.48 6.14 2.45
CA ARG A 8 2.46 5.77 3.86
C ARG A 8 3.26 6.77 4.71
N ARG A 9 4.45 7.15 4.24
CA ARG A 9 5.28 8.11 4.96
C ARG A 9 4.66 9.50 5.00
N GLN A 10 4.00 9.91 3.92
CA GLN A 10 3.27 11.17 3.89
C GLN A 10 2.16 11.20 4.94
N LEU A 11 1.54 10.04 5.20
CA LEU A 11 0.53 9.90 6.23
C LEU A 11 1.12 9.79 7.64
N GLY A 12 2.43 9.61 7.75
CA GLY A 12 3.09 9.44 9.04
C GLY A 12 2.83 8.09 9.70
N ILE A 13 2.54 7.05 8.94
CA ILE A 13 2.24 5.73 9.49
C ILE A 13 3.33 4.72 9.11
N THR A 14 3.47 3.69 9.98
CA THR A 14 4.45 2.63 9.77
C THR A 14 3.88 1.51 8.91
N GLN A 15 4.76 0.62 8.42
CA GLN A 15 4.33 -0.60 7.73
C GLN A 15 3.41 -1.43 8.63
N ARG A 16 3.75 -1.51 9.92
CA ARG A 16 2.96 -2.28 10.88
C ARG A 16 1.57 -1.68 11.04
N GLU A 17 1.46 -0.37 11.12
CA GLU A 17 0.16 0.29 11.26
C GLU A 17 -0.72 0.06 10.04
N LEU A 18 -0.15 0.17 8.84
CA LEU A 18 -0.90 -0.10 7.63
C LEU A 18 -1.33 -1.56 7.57
N ALA A 19 -0.41 -2.49 7.85
CA ALA A 19 -0.71 -3.91 7.86
C ALA A 19 -1.81 -4.24 8.86
N HIS A 20 -1.71 -3.68 10.07
CA HIS A 20 -2.70 -3.91 11.12
C HIS A 20 -4.10 -3.46 10.69
N HIS A 21 -4.18 -2.31 10.03
CA HIS A 21 -5.46 -1.78 9.54
C HIS A 21 -6.15 -2.75 8.57
N ILE A 22 -5.35 -3.42 7.73
CA ILE A 22 -5.87 -4.36 6.74
C ILE A 22 -6.13 -5.74 7.35
N GLY A 23 -5.47 -6.05 8.46
CA GLY A 23 -5.52 -7.38 9.08
C GLY A 23 -4.40 -8.30 8.61
N TRP A 24 -3.28 -7.73 8.16
CA TRP A 24 -2.11 -8.47 7.68
C TRP A 24 -0.93 -8.33 8.63
N GLY A 25 0.07 -9.18 8.45
CA GLY A 25 1.36 -9.01 9.11
C GLY A 25 2.21 -7.97 8.39
N GLN A 26 3.09 -7.32 9.15
CA GLN A 26 3.99 -6.30 8.61
C GLN A 26 4.88 -6.82 7.47
N PRO A 27 5.43 -8.05 7.50
CA PRO A 27 6.25 -8.54 6.39
C PRO A 27 5.52 -8.56 5.04
N ARG A 28 4.20 -8.75 5.05
CA ARG A 28 3.43 -8.75 3.81
C ARG A 28 3.45 -7.37 3.14
N ILE A 29 3.29 -6.32 3.93
CA ILE A 29 3.38 -4.96 3.42
C ILE A 29 4.80 -4.68 2.91
N ALA A 30 5.82 -5.09 3.67
CA ALA A 30 7.20 -4.89 3.26
C ALA A 30 7.49 -5.56 1.90
N ASN A 31 6.98 -6.77 1.69
CA ASN A 31 7.18 -7.49 0.44
C ASN A 31 6.53 -6.77 -0.75
N TYR A 32 5.37 -6.16 -0.55
CA TYR A 32 4.74 -5.37 -1.61
C TYR A 32 5.51 -4.06 -1.86
N GLU A 33 5.98 -3.40 -0.80
CA GLU A 33 6.71 -2.15 -0.95
C GLU A 33 8.02 -2.32 -1.71
N THR A 34 8.72 -3.42 -1.48
CA THR A 34 10.00 -3.68 -2.14
C THR A 34 9.86 -4.30 -3.52
N GLY A 35 8.65 -4.73 -3.89
CA GLY A 35 8.43 -5.42 -5.15
C GLY A 35 8.81 -6.90 -5.12
N LEU A 36 9.14 -7.44 -3.94
CA LEU A 36 9.43 -8.87 -3.80
C LEU A 36 8.20 -9.69 -4.17
N ARG A 37 7.00 -9.17 -3.90
CA ARG A 37 5.73 -9.76 -4.31
C ARG A 37 4.89 -8.71 -5.01
N GLU A 38 4.24 -9.13 -6.10
CA GLU A 38 3.29 -8.28 -6.81
C GLU A 38 1.88 -8.56 -6.29
N PRO A 39 1.14 -7.53 -5.86
CA PRO A 39 -0.23 -7.75 -5.42
C PRO A 39 -1.15 -8.02 -6.61
N SER A 40 -2.14 -8.88 -6.41
CA SER A 40 -3.25 -9.00 -7.35
C SER A 40 -4.06 -7.70 -7.36
N LEU A 41 -4.93 -7.55 -8.36
CA LEU A 41 -5.78 -6.35 -8.42
C LEU A 41 -6.62 -6.21 -7.16
N GLY A 42 -7.20 -7.29 -6.67
CA GLY A 42 -8.01 -7.24 -5.44
C GLY A 42 -7.20 -6.84 -4.22
N VAL A 43 -5.97 -7.35 -4.11
CA VAL A 43 -5.08 -6.98 -3.00
C VAL A 43 -4.64 -5.52 -3.14
N ALA A 44 -4.32 -5.09 -4.36
CA ALA A 44 -3.96 -3.69 -4.61
C ALA A 44 -5.09 -2.74 -4.20
N GLN A 45 -6.34 -3.10 -4.51
CA GLN A 45 -7.51 -2.32 -4.12
C GLN A 45 -7.64 -2.23 -2.60
N LYS A 46 -7.36 -3.33 -1.88
CA LYS A 46 -7.38 -3.31 -0.41
C LYS A 46 -6.35 -2.35 0.16
N ILE A 47 -5.16 -2.33 -0.43
CA ILE A 47 -4.11 -1.42 0.01
C ILE A 47 -4.53 0.04 -0.21
N VAL A 48 -5.07 0.34 -1.40
CA VAL A 48 -5.55 1.70 -1.72
C VAL A 48 -6.66 2.12 -0.76
N GLN A 49 -7.62 1.24 -0.50
CA GLN A 49 -8.71 1.53 0.42
C GLN A 49 -8.18 1.82 1.83
N ALA A 50 -7.19 1.05 2.29
CA ALA A 50 -6.61 1.25 3.61
C ALA A 50 -5.88 2.59 3.69
N LEU A 51 -5.10 2.93 2.68
CA LEU A 51 -4.40 4.22 2.65
C LEU A 51 -5.39 5.38 2.69
N ASN A 52 -6.47 5.29 1.93
CA ASN A 52 -7.49 6.33 1.92
C ASN A 52 -8.25 6.41 3.25
N ALA A 53 -8.52 5.27 3.87
CA ALA A 53 -9.14 5.24 5.19
C ALA A 53 -8.25 5.91 6.26
N LEU A 54 -6.94 5.88 6.05
CA LEU A 54 -5.96 6.45 6.97
C LEU A 54 -5.60 7.90 6.62
N GLY A 55 -6.28 8.49 5.64
CA GLY A 55 -6.15 9.92 5.34
C GLY A 55 -5.64 10.28 3.96
N ALA A 56 -5.25 9.32 3.14
CA ALA A 56 -4.83 9.60 1.78
C ALA A 56 -6.03 9.88 0.87
N GLN A 57 -5.76 10.48 -0.29
CA GLN A 57 -6.75 10.66 -1.35
C GLN A 57 -6.09 10.21 -2.65
N VAL A 58 -5.97 8.89 -2.81
CA VAL A 58 -5.21 8.32 -3.92
C VAL A 58 -6.06 7.31 -4.67
N SER A 59 -5.76 7.17 -5.96
CA SER A 59 -6.33 6.13 -6.80
C SER A 59 -5.38 4.93 -6.85
N ILE A 60 -5.85 3.82 -7.44
CA ILE A 60 -5.01 2.66 -7.63
C ILE A 60 -3.80 3.00 -8.51
N GLU A 61 -3.97 3.89 -9.49
CA GLU A 61 -2.89 4.29 -10.39
C GLU A 61 -1.85 5.15 -9.67
N ASP A 62 -2.27 5.91 -8.66
CA ASP A 62 -1.34 6.71 -7.86
C ASP A 62 -0.42 5.79 -7.05
N VAL A 63 -0.94 4.70 -6.54
CA VAL A 63 -0.20 3.76 -5.69
C VAL A 63 0.58 2.74 -6.53
N PHE A 64 -0.05 2.25 -7.59
CA PHE A 64 0.53 1.25 -8.49
C PHE A 64 0.54 1.80 -9.92
N PRO A 65 1.50 2.68 -10.26
CA PRO A 65 1.54 3.29 -11.59
C PRO A 65 1.62 2.24 -12.68
N PHE A 66 0.88 2.49 -13.76
CA PHE A 66 0.91 1.63 -14.92
C PHE A 66 2.21 1.86 -15.66
N GLN A 67 2.94 0.79 -15.92
CA GLN A 67 4.18 0.86 -16.70
C GLN A 67 4.05 -0.01 -17.94
N ASN A 68 4.20 0.62 -19.08
CA ASN A 68 4.24 -0.09 -20.36
C ASN A 68 5.65 -0.56 -20.65
#